data_7f9ff833b1fb0286ef042ed9105cb85f
#
_entry.id   7f9ff833b1fb0286ef042ed9105cb85f
#
_cell.length_a   1.000
_cell.length_b   1.000
_cell.length_c   1.000
_cell.angle_alpha   90.00
_cell.angle_beta   90.00
_cell.angle_gamma   90.00
#
_symmetry.space_group_name_H-M   'P 1'
#
loop_
_entity.id
_entity.type
_entity.pdbx_description
1 polymer ?
#
loop_
_entity_poly.entity_id
_entity_poly.type
_entity_poly.pdbx_seq_one_letter_code
_entity_poly.pdbx_strand_id
1 'polypeptide(L)'
;MATSLIGAFSTWSAWWAYLTTTLQRGEEQSSAWRDQYNFLQAYYLNNGLYDVLRTSFSQLGYSSEALKPLRNPAYRVVEFYAAKLWPGMLPQALPIIADNKRIQEPIEKVWMWSNFGSEKQAIARSFPEYGDLFLKIATRSDAGKVSRVYFQNLAPQSITDFDTDERGYITYIRIDIPQQRRQEDGRMENYTLTEVWEKETQLFRRWEHKRALDAQLSQLGQPIIEQPFSTFGIDFVPIVWQPFRHIGQERGMAAITPAIDKIDEANRQATRLHQMLFRYNKPLWAASAGGADASGRPLPPPRLTGTDGAGLTRTDDPDSDDILRLPGTTKIEALVPNINYESALAVLNDHMREISHDLPEMVYAEIQEKSDLSGVAIRYLLEAAIDRLLEARGNAESALARGNAMALTIGQATGLFNGLGTYEAGDFDHTFADRPVLTAPEFERAQIVQTYTGAGVPLPVAAKKAGWNEDEVTELNTEVAKQQAAQVALDVPTGIADRLRQQNDGRAIQTRAQPRNGQQNGRVNVSR
;
A
#
# COMPACT_ATOMS: atom_id res chain seq x y z
N MET A 1 17.16 -11.16 -19.53
CA MET A 1 17.20 -12.56 -19.05
C MET A 1 16.14 -12.84 -17.98
N ALA A 2 15.82 -11.93 -17.08
CA ALA A 2 14.78 -12.10 -16.05
C ALA A 2 13.41 -12.52 -16.62
N THR A 3 12.96 -11.89 -17.70
CA THR A 3 11.69 -12.23 -18.39
C THR A 3 11.63 -13.67 -18.91
N SER A 4 12.77 -14.31 -19.19
CA SER A 4 12.80 -15.70 -19.66
C SER A 4 12.65 -16.73 -18.55
N LEU A 5 13.08 -16.40 -17.33
CA LEU A 5 12.98 -17.32 -16.18
C LEU A 5 11.58 -17.37 -15.61
N ILE A 6 10.92 -16.21 -15.49
CA ILE A 6 9.53 -16.14 -15.02
C ILE A 6 8.59 -16.90 -15.97
N GLY A 7 8.83 -16.83 -17.28
CA GLY A 7 8.08 -17.61 -18.27
C GLY A 7 8.28 -19.14 -18.19
N ALA A 8 9.31 -19.61 -17.47
CA ALA A 8 9.56 -21.03 -17.27
C ALA A 8 8.72 -21.66 -16.14
N PHE A 9 8.11 -20.85 -15.27
CA PHE A 9 7.36 -21.33 -14.11
C PHE A 9 5.86 -21.08 -14.29
N SER A 10 5.08 -22.12 -14.10
CA SER A 10 3.61 -22.05 -14.28
C SER A 10 2.88 -21.51 -13.06
N THR A 11 3.52 -21.48 -11.88
CA THR A 11 2.93 -21.07 -10.61
C THR A 11 4.00 -20.44 -9.71
N TRP A 12 3.56 -19.67 -8.71
CA TRP A 12 4.42 -19.14 -7.65
C TRP A 12 5.13 -20.25 -6.88
N SER A 13 4.45 -21.36 -6.60
CA SER A 13 5.05 -22.48 -5.90
C SER A 13 6.21 -23.11 -6.69
N ALA A 14 6.10 -23.21 -8.02
CA ALA A 14 7.21 -23.67 -8.86
C ALA A 14 8.37 -22.68 -8.88
N TRP A 15 8.07 -21.39 -8.92
CA TRP A 15 9.04 -20.32 -8.79
C TRP A 15 9.74 -20.35 -7.42
N TRP A 16 8.96 -20.46 -6.35
CA TRP A 16 9.50 -20.56 -4.99
C TRP A 16 10.34 -21.80 -4.76
N ALA A 17 9.93 -22.96 -5.31
CA ALA A 17 10.71 -24.17 -5.27
C ALA A 17 12.05 -24.00 -6.02
N TYR A 18 12.05 -23.31 -7.15
CA TYR A 18 13.29 -22.95 -7.87
C TYR A 18 14.17 -22.04 -7.01
N LEU A 19 13.63 -20.98 -6.43
CA LEU A 19 14.35 -20.07 -5.53
C LEU A 19 14.98 -20.80 -4.36
N THR A 20 14.21 -21.64 -3.64
CA THR A 20 14.72 -22.37 -2.48
C THR A 20 15.82 -23.38 -2.86
N THR A 21 15.73 -23.98 -4.04
CA THR A 21 16.78 -24.90 -4.56
C THR A 21 18.05 -24.13 -4.96
N THR A 22 17.88 -22.93 -5.48
CA THR A 22 18.97 -22.07 -5.94
C THR A 22 19.66 -21.38 -4.76
N LEU A 23 18.91 -20.99 -3.72
CA LEU A 23 19.42 -20.44 -2.47
C LEU A 23 20.40 -21.36 -1.73
N GLN A 24 20.28 -22.69 -1.94
CA GLN A 24 21.24 -23.66 -1.40
C GLN A 24 22.60 -23.66 -2.10
N ARG A 25 22.74 -22.96 -3.24
CA ARG A 25 23.96 -22.94 -4.07
C ARG A 25 24.81 -21.67 -3.97
N GLY A 26 24.47 -20.71 -3.09
CA GLY A 26 25.32 -19.58 -2.66
C GLY A 26 25.62 -18.47 -3.69
N GLU A 27 25.97 -18.79 -4.92
CA GLU A 27 26.40 -17.78 -5.93
C GLU A 27 25.26 -17.26 -6.85
N GLU A 28 24.14 -17.97 -6.92
CA GLU A 28 22.97 -17.61 -7.76
C GLU A 28 21.91 -16.82 -7.00
N GLN A 29 22.15 -16.50 -5.73
CA GLN A 29 21.15 -15.95 -4.79
C GLN A 29 20.69 -14.55 -5.19
N SER A 30 21.60 -13.68 -5.63
CA SER A 30 21.28 -12.28 -5.95
C SER A 30 20.38 -12.12 -7.17
N SER A 31 20.56 -12.97 -8.19
CA SER A 31 19.69 -12.96 -9.38
C SER A 31 18.27 -13.44 -9.03
N ALA A 32 18.16 -14.42 -8.14
CA ALA A 32 16.89 -14.97 -7.69
C ALA A 32 16.02 -13.92 -6.97
N TRP A 33 16.59 -13.11 -6.08
CA TRP A 33 15.87 -12.04 -5.39
C TRP A 33 15.41 -10.94 -6.34
N ARG A 34 16.26 -10.51 -7.26
CA ARG A 34 15.90 -9.53 -8.29
C ARG A 34 14.72 -10.02 -9.14
N ASP A 35 14.76 -11.27 -9.55
CA ASP A 35 13.69 -11.87 -10.35
C ASP A 35 12.38 -11.96 -9.57
N GLN A 36 12.46 -12.25 -8.27
CA GLN A 36 11.29 -12.22 -7.38
C GLN A 36 10.67 -10.82 -7.29
N TYR A 37 11.46 -9.78 -7.12
CA TYR A 37 10.95 -8.41 -7.09
C TYR A 37 10.35 -7.99 -8.43
N ASN A 38 10.95 -8.36 -9.55
CA ASN A 38 10.40 -8.12 -10.88
C ASN A 38 9.06 -8.85 -11.08
N PHE A 39 8.94 -10.06 -10.54
CA PHE A 39 7.71 -10.82 -10.55
C PHE A 39 6.60 -10.13 -9.73
N LEU A 40 6.89 -9.68 -8.51
CA LEU A 40 5.95 -8.93 -7.67
C LEU A 40 5.51 -7.62 -8.34
N GLN A 41 6.45 -6.91 -8.96
CA GLN A 41 6.15 -5.70 -9.73
C GLN A 41 5.23 -5.98 -10.93
N ALA A 42 5.42 -7.10 -11.62
CA ALA A 42 4.56 -7.50 -12.73
C ALA A 42 3.11 -7.73 -12.26
N TYR A 43 2.91 -8.27 -11.06
CA TYR A 43 1.58 -8.39 -10.46
C TYR A 43 0.98 -7.03 -10.13
N TYR A 44 1.73 -6.15 -9.48
CA TYR A 44 1.23 -4.83 -9.11
C TYR A 44 0.86 -3.98 -10.34
N LEU A 45 1.77 -3.85 -11.30
CA LEU A 45 1.56 -3.04 -12.50
C LEU A 45 0.65 -3.71 -13.53
N ASN A 46 0.35 -5.00 -13.34
CA ASN A 46 -0.35 -5.81 -14.33
C ASN A 46 0.33 -5.79 -15.72
N ASN A 47 1.63 -5.50 -15.72
CA ASN A 47 2.45 -5.32 -16.91
C ASN A 47 3.37 -6.53 -17.07
N GLY A 48 3.34 -7.15 -18.24
CA GLY A 48 4.09 -8.38 -18.50
C GLY A 48 3.50 -9.64 -17.85
N LEU A 49 2.57 -9.52 -16.89
CA LEU A 49 1.86 -10.66 -16.30
C LEU A 49 1.13 -11.47 -17.36
N TYR A 50 0.53 -10.79 -18.35
CA TYR A 50 -0.10 -11.44 -19.49
C TYR A 50 0.87 -12.23 -20.35
N ASP A 51 2.09 -11.76 -20.52
CA ASP A 51 3.10 -12.43 -21.34
C ASP A 51 3.61 -13.68 -20.65
N VAL A 52 3.80 -13.62 -19.32
CA VAL A 52 4.15 -14.77 -18.48
C VAL A 52 3.02 -15.81 -18.50
N LEU A 53 1.81 -15.39 -18.21
CA LEU A 53 0.64 -16.27 -18.25
C LEU A 53 0.37 -16.81 -19.66
N ARG A 54 0.52 -15.98 -20.70
CA ARG A 54 0.35 -16.37 -22.09
C ARG A 54 1.30 -17.50 -22.49
N THR A 55 2.57 -17.43 -22.09
CA THR A 55 3.56 -18.47 -22.34
C THR A 55 3.20 -19.76 -21.60
N SER A 56 2.87 -19.67 -20.32
CA SER A 56 2.48 -20.83 -19.51
C SER A 56 1.20 -21.49 -19.99
N PHE A 57 0.21 -20.72 -20.38
CA PHE A 57 -1.07 -21.25 -20.84
C PHE A 57 -1.03 -21.73 -22.31
N SER A 58 -0.18 -21.15 -23.17
CA SER A 58 0.02 -21.68 -24.52
C SER A 58 0.63 -23.07 -24.50
N GLN A 59 1.51 -23.36 -23.54
CA GLN A 59 2.06 -24.70 -23.29
C GLN A 59 0.97 -25.69 -22.84
N LEU A 60 -0.10 -25.21 -22.21
CA LEU A 60 -1.27 -25.99 -21.80
C LEU A 60 -2.33 -26.10 -22.91
N GLY A 61 -2.06 -25.61 -24.12
CA GLY A 61 -2.97 -25.68 -25.26
C GLY A 61 -4.08 -24.63 -25.29
N TYR A 62 -3.99 -23.57 -24.53
CA TYR A 62 -4.93 -22.45 -24.54
C TYR A 62 -4.53 -21.40 -25.58
N SER A 63 -5.51 -20.83 -26.31
CA SER A 63 -5.21 -19.78 -27.28
C SER A 63 -4.77 -18.49 -26.55
N SER A 64 -3.76 -17.82 -27.09
CA SER A 64 -3.19 -16.61 -26.49
C SER A 64 -4.17 -15.44 -26.39
N GLU A 65 -5.20 -15.39 -27.22
CA GLU A 65 -6.21 -14.33 -27.24
C GLU A 65 -7.24 -14.42 -26.10
N ALA A 66 -7.45 -15.64 -25.57
CA ALA A 66 -8.39 -15.87 -24.47
C ALA A 66 -7.81 -15.59 -23.07
N LEU A 67 -6.51 -15.30 -23.00
CA LEU A 67 -5.78 -15.14 -21.74
C LEU A 67 -5.76 -13.67 -21.31
N LYS A 68 -6.75 -13.31 -20.51
CA LYS A 68 -6.72 -12.02 -19.78
C LYS A 68 -6.76 -12.31 -18.30
N PRO A 69 -5.83 -11.78 -17.47
CA PRO A 69 -5.99 -11.81 -16.03
C PRO A 69 -7.29 -11.11 -15.72
N LEU A 70 -8.30 -11.88 -15.41
CA LEU A 70 -9.63 -11.36 -15.14
C LEU A 70 -9.72 -10.82 -13.73
N ARG A 71 -8.79 -11.25 -12.84
CA ARG A 71 -8.84 -10.90 -11.42
C ARG A 71 -7.42 -10.80 -10.84
N ASN A 72 -6.99 -9.59 -10.59
CA ASN A 72 -5.72 -9.32 -9.92
C ASN A 72 -5.93 -8.26 -8.82
N PRO A 73 -5.96 -8.65 -7.54
CA PRO A 73 -6.15 -7.74 -6.42
C PRO A 73 -4.88 -6.96 -6.03
N ALA A 74 -3.72 -7.31 -6.57
CA ALA A 74 -2.42 -6.74 -6.14
C ALA A 74 -2.42 -5.21 -6.13
N TYR A 75 -2.93 -4.58 -7.18
CA TYR A 75 -3.05 -3.13 -7.24
C TYR A 75 -3.88 -2.55 -6.07
N ARG A 76 -5.03 -3.16 -5.77
CA ARG A 76 -5.93 -2.67 -4.70
C ARG A 76 -5.28 -2.79 -3.33
N VAL A 77 -4.57 -3.89 -3.08
CA VAL A 77 -3.86 -4.14 -1.83
C VAL A 77 -2.74 -3.12 -1.63
N VAL A 78 -1.90 -2.90 -2.63
CA VAL A 78 -0.80 -1.92 -2.55
C VAL A 78 -1.35 -0.50 -2.37
N GLU A 79 -2.39 -0.09 -3.12
CA GLU A 79 -2.99 1.23 -2.99
C GLU A 79 -3.72 1.44 -1.66
N PHE A 80 -4.22 0.38 -1.02
CA PHE A 80 -4.72 0.47 0.35
C PHE A 80 -3.64 0.96 1.31
N TYR A 81 -2.44 0.35 1.26
CA TYR A 81 -1.30 0.78 2.09
C TYR A 81 -0.84 2.19 1.70
N ALA A 82 -0.75 2.48 0.40
CA ALA A 82 -0.36 3.81 -0.08
C ALA A 82 -1.28 4.92 0.46
N ALA A 83 -2.58 4.65 0.54
CA ALA A 83 -3.56 5.60 1.06
C ALA A 83 -3.57 5.72 2.59
N LYS A 84 -3.19 4.65 3.33
CA LYS A 84 -3.42 4.54 4.77
C LYS A 84 -2.14 4.56 5.62
N LEU A 85 -0.98 4.32 5.03
CA LEU A 85 0.29 4.29 5.78
C LEU A 85 0.60 5.67 6.37
N TRP A 86 0.65 6.70 5.52
CA TRP A 86 0.96 8.09 5.91
C TRP A 86 0.00 9.09 5.25
N PRO A 87 -1.27 9.12 5.66
CA PRO A 87 -2.26 10.01 5.09
C PRO A 87 -1.97 11.48 5.43
N GLY A 88 -2.34 12.38 4.52
CA GLY A 88 -2.21 13.81 4.72
C GLY A 88 -0.84 14.40 4.34
N MET A 89 -0.63 15.65 4.71
CA MET A 89 0.59 16.42 4.42
C MET A 89 1.57 16.38 5.59
N LEU A 90 2.86 16.56 5.31
CA LEU A 90 3.89 16.76 6.32
C LEU A 90 3.78 18.19 6.89
N PRO A 91 4.11 18.41 8.17
CA PRO A 91 4.55 17.42 9.16
C PRO A 91 3.42 16.61 9.83
N GLN A 92 2.15 16.99 9.63
CA GLN A 92 1.00 16.38 10.33
C GLN A 92 0.83 14.87 10.00
N ALA A 93 1.27 14.44 8.81
CA ALA A 93 1.25 13.02 8.44
C ALA A 93 2.22 12.16 9.25
N LEU A 94 3.26 12.76 9.84
CA LEU A 94 4.30 12.12 10.64
C LEU A 94 4.72 13.03 11.81
N PRO A 95 3.84 13.24 12.80
CA PRO A 95 4.14 14.13 13.93
C PRO A 95 5.23 13.51 14.80
N ILE A 96 6.35 14.22 14.96
CA ILE A 96 7.52 13.76 15.70
C ILE A 96 7.30 13.97 17.19
N ILE A 97 7.52 12.92 17.99
CA ILE A 97 7.61 12.96 19.44
C ILE A 97 9.06 12.70 19.82
N ALA A 98 9.72 13.69 20.39
CA ALA A 98 11.09 13.60 20.86
C ALA A 98 11.25 14.34 22.18
N ASP A 99 12.10 13.80 23.07
CA ASP A 99 12.49 14.47 24.30
C ASP A 99 13.36 15.69 23.99
N ASN A 100 14.28 15.56 23.05
CA ASN A 100 15.09 16.64 22.52
C ASN A 100 14.34 17.36 21.38
N LYS A 101 13.64 18.43 21.70
CA LYS A 101 12.89 19.22 20.71
C LYS A 101 13.78 19.90 19.64
N ARG A 102 15.11 19.99 19.87
CA ARG A 102 16.03 20.61 18.90
C ARG A 102 16.20 19.81 17.62
N ILE A 103 15.86 18.51 17.63
CA ILE A 103 16.00 17.66 16.45
C ILE A 103 14.85 17.82 15.46
N GLN A 104 13.71 18.35 15.86
CA GLN A 104 12.51 18.43 15.01
C GLN A 104 12.76 19.26 13.75
N GLU A 105 13.24 20.50 13.88
CA GLU A 105 13.54 21.37 12.74
C GLU A 105 14.57 20.77 11.77
N PRO A 106 15.70 20.21 12.24
CA PRO A 106 16.64 19.46 11.38
C PRO A 106 16.00 18.29 10.62
N ILE A 107 15.15 17.49 11.26
CA ILE A 107 14.44 16.38 10.58
C ILE A 107 13.51 16.92 9.48
N GLU A 108 12.74 17.97 9.78
CA GLU A 108 11.86 18.61 8.78
C GLU A 108 12.67 19.16 7.58
N LYS A 109 13.88 19.70 7.83
CA LYS A 109 14.80 20.13 6.76
C LYS A 109 15.29 18.94 5.92
N VAL A 110 15.65 17.82 6.54
CA VAL A 110 16.03 16.59 5.81
C VAL A 110 14.87 16.12 4.95
N TRP A 111 13.65 16.10 5.46
CA TRP A 111 12.45 15.73 4.70
C TRP A 111 12.20 16.69 3.53
N MET A 112 12.36 17.98 3.73
CA MET A 112 12.23 18.98 2.66
C MET A 112 13.29 18.77 1.57
N TRP A 113 14.55 18.57 1.95
CA TRP A 113 15.64 18.31 0.98
C TRP A 113 15.48 16.99 0.25
N SER A 114 14.79 16.02 0.85
CA SER A 114 14.45 14.72 0.26
C SER A 114 13.23 14.76 -0.65
N ASN A 115 12.54 15.89 -0.79
CA ASN A 115 11.20 15.94 -1.41
C ASN A 115 10.25 14.90 -0.80
N PHE A 116 10.38 14.65 0.51
CA PHE A 116 9.72 13.53 1.18
C PHE A 116 8.19 13.65 1.17
N GLY A 117 7.65 14.86 1.02
CA GLY A 117 6.21 15.07 0.82
C GLY A 117 5.63 14.27 -0.35
N SER A 118 6.39 14.14 -1.45
CA SER A 118 6.06 13.32 -2.63
C SER A 118 6.58 11.89 -2.49
N GLU A 119 7.86 11.73 -2.09
CA GLU A 119 8.54 10.43 -2.00
C GLU A 119 7.89 9.48 -1.00
N LYS A 120 7.24 9.98 0.06
CA LYS A 120 6.52 9.13 1.02
C LYS A 120 5.44 8.27 0.36
N GLN A 121 4.80 8.75 -0.72
CA GLN A 121 3.80 7.98 -1.47
C GLN A 121 4.45 6.88 -2.31
N ALA A 122 5.62 7.14 -2.89
CA ALA A 122 6.39 6.14 -3.61
C ALA A 122 6.85 5.03 -2.64
N ILE A 123 7.36 5.40 -1.47
CA ILE A 123 7.74 4.44 -0.42
C ILE A 123 6.52 3.64 0.06
N ALA A 124 5.38 4.31 0.31
CA ALA A 124 4.16 3.65 0.76
C ALA A 124 3.59 2.63 -0.26
N ARG A 125 3.95 2.75 -1.55
CA ARG A 125 3.64 1.76 -2.59
C ARG A 125 4.70 0.67 -2.68
N SER A 126 5.98 1.04 -2.76
CA SER A 126 7.07 0.09 -2.95
C SER A 126 7.21 -0.86 -1.76
N PHE A 127 6.94 -0.40 -0.55
CA PHE A 127 7.09 -1.19 0.67
C PHE A 127 6.18 -2.44 0.70
N PRO A 128 4.86 -2.35 0.52
CA PRO A 128 3.99 -3.53 0.40
C PRO A 128 4.15 -4.29 -0.91
N GLU A 129 4.57 -3.62 -2.01
CA GLU A 129 4.78 -4.22 -3.32
C GLU A 129 5.93 -5.23 -3.29
N TYR A 130 7.08 -4.83 -2.76
CA TYR A 130 8.29 -5.66 -2.76
C TYR A 130 8.50 -6.44 -1.47
N GLY A 131 7.92 -5.99 -0.35
CA GLY A 131 8.15 -6.57 0.95
C GLY A 131 9.40 -6.05 1.67
N ASP A 132 10.18 -5.18 1.05
CA ASP A 132 11.42 -4.60 1.59
C ASP A 132 11.51 -3.10 1.33
N LEU A 133 12.03 -2.36 2.30
CA LEU A 133 12.38 -0.96 2.19
C LEU A 133 13.88 -0.80 2.39
N PHE A 134 14.54 -0.16 1.42
CA PHE A 134 15.93 0.28 1.52
C PHE A 134 16.00 1.80 1.41
N LEU A 135 16.30 2.46 2.53
CA LEU A 135 16.38 3.90 2.62
C LEU A 135 17.84 4.32 2.78
N LYS A 136 18.44 4.90 1.73
CA LYS A 136 19.81 5.43 1.75
C LYS A 136 19.80 6.87 2.20
N ILE A 137 20.69 7.21 3.12
CA ILE A 137 20.97 8.56 3.55
C ILE A 137 22.13 9.08 2.69
N ALA A 138 21.82 9.98 1.77
CA ALA A 138 22.78 10.53 0.82
C ALA A 138 23.14 11.97 1.17
N THR A 139 24.33 12.40 0.76
CA THR A 139 24.80 13.76 0.92
C THR A 139 25.01 14.44 -0.43
N ARG A 140 24.70 15.71 -0.51
CA ARG A 140 25.06 16.57 -1.63
C ARG A 140 26.11 17.57 -1.21
N SER A 141 27.18 17.64 -2.00
CA SER A 141 28.26 18.61 -1.76
C SER A 141 28.23 19.69 -2.82
N ASP A 142 28.29 20.94 -2.40
CA ASP A 142 28.45 22.11 -3.25
C ASP A 142 29.76 22.82 -2.87
N ALA A 143 30.62 23.10 -3.82
CA ALA A 143 31.95 23.70 -3.59
C ALA A 143 32.83 22.97 -2.55
N GLY A 144 32.75 21.63 -2.51
CA GLY A 144 33.56 20.79 -1.61
C GLY A 144 33.06 20.71 -0.16
N LYS A 145 31.92 21.35 0.16
CA LYS A 145 31.26 21.21 1.47
C LYS A 145 29.91 20.52 1.30
N VAL A 146 29.55 19.66 2.26
CA VAL A 146 28.21 19.06 2.29
C VAL A 146 27.19 20.18 2.50
N SER A 147 26.25 20.30 1.58
CA SER A 147 25.20 21.32 1.60
C SER A 147 23.85 20.78 2.03
N ARG A 148 23.61 19.49 1.82
CA ARG A 148 22.34 18.82 2.15
C ARG A 148 22.57 17.36 2.52
N VAL A 149 21.71 16.87 3.40
CA VAL A 149 21.52 15.45 3.70
C VAL A 149 20.09 15.10 3.33
N TYR A 150 19.88 14.02 2.59
CA TYR A 150 18.57 13.66 2.08
C TYR A 150 18.39 12.15 1.97
N PHE A 151 17.14 11.71 1.95
CA PHE A 151 16.76 10.32 1.75
C PHE A 151 16.69 9.97 0.28
N GLN A 152 17.16 8.79 -0.05
CA GLN A 152 17.01 8.16 -1.35
C GLN A 152 16.37 6.79 -1.15
N ASN A 153 15.17 6.60 -1.69
CA ASN A 153 14.53 5.29 -1.72
C ASN A 153 15.22 4.45 -2.79
N LEU A 154 15.82 3.33 -2.39
CA LEU A 154 16.46 2.39 -3.30
C LEU A 154 15.44 1.34 -3.72
N ALA A 155 15.36 1.09 -5.03
CA ALA A 155 14.55 -0.01 -5.54
C ALA A 155 15.14 -1.35 -5.06
N PRO A 156 14.38 -2.25 -4.42
CA PRO A 156 14.90 -3.53 -3.94
C PRO A 156 15.56 -4.38 -5.03
N GLN A 157 15.14 -4.24 -6.29
CA GLN A 157 15.76 -4.90 -7.45
C GLN A 157 17.23 -4.48 -7.67
N SER A 158 17.63 -3.31 -7.18
CA SER A 158 19.01 -2.83 -7.29
C SER A 158 19.93 -3.39 -6.21
N ILE A 159 19.38 -3.99 -5.16
CA ILE A 159 20.16 -4.57 -4.07
C ILE A 159 20.52 -6.00 -4.44
N THR A 160 21.80 -6.17 -4.76
CA THR A 160 22.32 -7.48 -5.17
C THR A 160 22.58 -8.36 -3.97
N ASP A 161 23.17 -7.78 -2.91
CA ASP A 161 23.53 -8.52 -1.71
C ASP A 161 23.60 -7.57 -0.50
N PHE A 162 23.31 -8.07 0.71
CA PHE A 162 23.50 -7.32 1.95
C PHE A 162 23.51 -8.25 3.16
N ASP A 163 24.24 -7.84 4.20
CA ASP A 163 24.29 -8.46 5.50
C ASP A 163 23.85 -7.48 6.58
N THR A 164 23.29 -8.00 7.66
CA THR A 164 22.86 -7.24 8.83
C THR A 164 23.46 -7.79 10.11
N ASP A 165 23.61 -6.93 11.11
CA ASP A 165 23.90 -7.34 12.46
C ASP A 165 22.66 -7.91 13.17
N GLU A 166 22.82 -8.38 14.43
CA GLU A 166 21.74 -8.94 15.26
C GLU A 166 20.57 -7.95 15.51
N ARG A 167 20.79 -6.65 15.32
CA ARG A 167 19.78 -5.60 15.48
C ARG A 167 19.15 -5.16 14.16
N GLY A 168 19.55 -5.77 13.04
CA GLY A 168 19.08 -5.42 11.70
C GLY A 168 19.72 -4.16 11.11
N TYR A 169 20.88 -3.72 11.62
CA TYR A 169 21.70 -2.69 10.97
C TYR A 169 22.55 -3.30 9.87
N ILE A 170 22.59 -2.66 8.72
CA ILE A 170 23.38 -3.12 7.59
C ILE A 170 24.87 -3.03 7.92
N THR A 171 25.57 -4.14 7.78
CA THR A 171 27.04 -4.25 7.91
C THR A 171 27.73 -4.27 6.56
N TYR A 172 27.11 -4.86 5.57
CA TYR A 172 27.54 -4.92 4.19
C TYR A 172 26.37 -4.71 3.26
N ILE A 173 26.55 -3.98 2.16
CA ILE A 173 25.56 -3.89 1.10
C ILE A 173 26.21 -3.61 -0.24
N ARG A 174 25.73 -4.32 -1.27
CA ARG A 174 26.04 -4.11 -2.66
C ARG A 174 24.82 -3.66 -3.44
N ILE A 175 24.96 -2.56 -4.16
CA ILE A 175 23.90 -1.92 -4.94
C ILE A 175 24.35 -1.85 -6.39
N ASP A 176 23.61 -2.46 -7.31
CA ASP A 176 23.88 -2.46 -8.74
C ASP A 176 22.74 -1.75 -9.47
N ILE A 177 22.99 -0.54 -9.94
CA ILE A 177 22.00 0.32 -10.60
C ILE A 177 22.30 0.40 -12.09
N PRO A 178 21.42 -0.12 -12.97
CA PRO A 178 21.55 0.07 -14.40
C PRO A 178 21.27 1.53 -14.76
N GLN A 179 22.15 2.15 -15.51
CA GLN A 179 22.04 3.54 -15.96
C GLN A 179 22.29 3.66 -17.44
N GLN A 180 21.82 4.77 -18.00
CA GLN A 180 22.05 5.14 -19.39
C GLN A 180 22.70 6.53 -19.46
N ARG A 181 23.76 6.64 -20.23
CA ARG A 181 24.43 7.91 -20.50
C ARG A 181 24.34 8.22 -21.99
N ARG A 182 23.98 9.44 -22.33
CA ARG A 182 24.05 9.92 -23.71
C ARG A 182 25.49 10.30 -24.01
N GLN A 183 26.08 9.66 -25.03
CA GLN A 183 27.41 10.00 -25.54
C GLN A 183 27.36 11.27 -26.40
N GLU A 184 28.53 11.85 -26.68
CA GLU A 184 28.65 13.03 -27.51
C GLU A 184 28.14 12.81 -28.95
N ASP A 185 28.21 11.56 -29.44
CA ASP A 185 27.67 11.14 -30.74
C ASP A 185 26.14 10.95 -30.74
N GLY A 186 25.46 11.23 -29.63
CA GLY A 186 24.03 11.09 -29.45
C GLY A 186 23.55 9.69 -29.16
N ARG A 187 24.41 8.68 -29.15
CA ARG A 187 24.05 7.29 -28.80
C ARG A 187 23.86 7.12 -27.29
N MET A 188 22.91 6.27 -26.91
CA MET A 188 22.69 5.89 -25.52
C MET A 188 23.61 4.73 -25.16
N GLU A 189 24.44 4.91 -24.18
CA GLU A 189 25.32 3.89 -23.62
C GLU A 189 24.74 3.37 -22.32
N ASN A 190 24.56 2.05 -22.24
CA ASN A 190 24.14 1.38 -21.00
C ASN A 190 25.39 1.06 -20.17
N TYR A 191 25.35 1.40 -18.90
CA TYR A 191 26.36 1.02 -17.92
C TYR A 191 25.72 0.71 -16.59
N THR A 192 26.44 -0.01 -15.75
CA THR A 192 26.00 -0.33 -14.38
C THR A 192 26.86 0.46 -13.40
N LEU A 193 26.19 1.13 -12.47
CA LEU A 193 26.82 1.74 -11.31
C LEU A 193 26.73 0.76 -10.16
N THR A 194 27.89 0.24 -9.69
CA THR A 194 27.98 -0.63 -8.52
C THR A 194 28.52 0.15 -7.35
N GLU A 195 27.79 0.17 -6.24
CA GLU A 195 28.22 0.73 -4.96
C GLU A 195 28.32 -0.37 -3.92
N VAL A 196 29.40 -0.36 -3.15
CA VAL A 196 29.60 -1.27 -2.03
C VAL A 196 29.95 -0.46 -0.78
N TRP A 197 29.19 -0.73 0.27
CA TRP A 197 29.44 -0.20 1.61
C TRP A 197 29.75 -1.36 2.54
N GLU A 198 30.88 -1.29 3.23
CA GLU A 198 31.37 -2.37 4.09
C GLU A 198 31.85 -1.82 5.43
N LYS A 199 31.17 -2.20 6.52
CA LYS A 199 31.44 -1.72 7.86
C LYS A 199 32.76 -2.26 8.42
N GLU A 200 33.10 -3.51 8.14
CA GLU A 200 34.33 -4.13 8.65
C GLU A 200 35.60 -3.42 8.16
N THR A 201 35.65 -3.10 6.88
CA THR A 201 36.77 -2.36 6.27
C THR A 201 36.63 -0.86 6.39
N GLN A 202 35.47 -0.36 6.84
CA GLN A 202 35.13 1.07 6.89
C GLN A 202 35.30 1.76 5.55
N LEU A 203 34.97 1.07 4.43
CA LEU A 203 35.20 1.54 3.07
C LEU A 203 33.91 1.63 2.28
N PHE A 204 33.80 2.73 1.53
CA PHE A 204 32.86 2.92 0.43
C PHE A 204 33.59 2.81 -0.88
N ARG A 205 33.09 1.95 -1.79
CA ARG A 205 33.65 1.74 -3.12
C ARG A 205 32.59 1.91 -4.18
N ARG A 206 32.97 2.50 -5.34
CA ARG A 206 32.07 2.67 -6.48
C ARG A 206 32.78 2.30 -7.78
N TRP A 207 32.05 1.56 -8.62
CA TRP A 207 32.48 1.17 -9.98
C TRP A 207 31.44 1.64 -11.01
N GLU A 208 31.91 1.98 -12.20
CA GLU A 208 31.09 2.09 -13.40
C GLU A 208 31.57 1.04 -14.40
N HIS A 209 30.71 0.16 -14.86
CA HIS A 209 31.08 -0.92 -15.75
C HIS A 209 29.95 -1.30 -16.71
N LYS A 210 30.31 -2.06 -17.77
CA LYS A 210 29.37 -2.55 -18.79
C LYS A 210 29.04 -4.04 -18.63
N ARG A 211 29.41 -4.63 -17.50
CA ARG A 211 29.17 -6.05 -17.21
C ARG A 211 27.75 -6.28 -16.71
N ALA A 212 27.36 -7.56 -16.56
CA ALA A 212 26.10 -7.94 -15.97
C ALA A 212 25.94 -7.37 -14.55
N LEU A 213 24.71 -7.21 -14.09
CA LEU A 213 24.39 -6.62 -12.79
C LEU A 213 24.95 -7.43 -11.60
N ASP A 214 25.11 -8.74 -11.77
CA ASP A 214 25.57 -9.71 -10.78
C ASP A 214 27.03 -10.14 -10.97
N ALA A 215 27.79 -9.41 -11.81
CA ALA A 215 29.19 -9.72 -12.04
C ALA A 215 30.00 -9.67 -10.73
N GLN A 216 30.91 -10.64 -10.52
CA GLN A 216 31.73 -10.68 -9.30
C GLN A 216 32.58 -9.41 -9.16
N LEU A 217 32.72 -8.90 -7.94
CA LEU A 217 33.49 -7.68 -7.66
C LEU A 217 34.94 -7.77 -8.17
N SER A 218 35.56 -8.95 -8.09
CA SER A 218 36.91 -9.23 -8.64
C SER A 218 37.02 -8.99 -10.14
N GLN A 219 35.92 -9.08 -10.87
CA GLN A 219 35.86 -8.89 -12.32
C GLN A 219 35.63 -7.41 -12.71
N LEU A 220 35.23 -6.54 -11.76
CA LEU A 220 34.92 -5.14 -12.04
C LEU A 220 36.17 -4.26 -12.22
N GLY A 221 37.35 -4.78 -11.81
CA GLY A 221 38.60 -4.00 -11.85
C GLY A 221 38.74 -3.06 -10.67
N GLN A 222 39.49 -1.98 -10.85
CA GLN A 222 39.68 -0.97 -9.80
C GLN A 222 38.43 -0.09 -9.63
N PRO A 223 38.06 0.26 -8.38
CA PRO A 223 36.96 1.18 -8.15
C PRO A 223 37.31 2.60 -8.66
N ILE A 224 36.32 3.30 -9.18
CA ILE A 224 36.47 4.72 -9.58
C ILE A 224 36.57 5.60 -8.33
N ILE A 225 35.84 5.24 -7.28
CA ILE A 225 35.85 5.92 -5.99
C ILE A 225 36.12 4.87 -4.92
N GLU A 226 37.08 5.16 -4.07
CA GLU A 226 37.34 4.42 -2.83
C GLU A 226 37.57 5.43 -1.72
N GLN A 227 36.69 5.41 -0.71
CA GLN A 227 36.71 6.41 0.37
C GLN A 227 36.45 5.73 1.72
N PRO A 228 37.21 6.08 2.76
CA PRO A 228 36.92 5.62 4.11
C PRO A 228 35.68 6.32 4.66
N PHE A 229 34.93 5.67 5.55
CA PHE A 229 33.76 6.23 6.20
C PHE A 229 34.06 7.51 6.97
N SER A 230 35.28 7.65 7.47
CA SER A 230 35.75 8.90 8.13
C SER A 230 35.65 10.13 7.24
N THR A 231 35.68 9.98 5.90
CA THR A 231 35.45 11.08 4.96
C THR A 231 34.02 11.65 5.08
N PHE A 232 33.08 10.80 5.45
CA PHE A 232 31.68 11.18 5.67
C PHE A 232 31.38 11.50 7.14
N GLY A 233 32.39 11.32 8.05
CA GLY A 233 32.24 11.51 9.49
C GLY A 233 31.32 10.48 10.15
N ILE A 234 31.27 9.26 9.62
CA ILE A 234 30.43 8.15 10.10
C ILE A 234 31.27 6.90 10.35
N ASP A 235 30.74 5.95 11.12
CA ASP A 235 31.27 4.63 11.41
C ASP A 235 30.28 3.51 11.06
N PHE A 236 29.17 3.85 10.38
CA PHE A 236 28.08 2.96 10.02
C PHE A 236 27.77 3.04 8.52
N VAL A 237 27.11 2.02 7.98
CA VAL A 237 26.56 2.03 6.62
C VAL A 237 25.33 2.94 6.58
N PRO A 238 25.30 4.03 5.78
CA PRO A 238 24.21 5.01 5.78
C PRO A 238 22.99 4.52 4.97
N ILE A 239 22.55 3.31 5.24
CA ILE A 239 21.41 2.67 4.58
C ILE A 239 20.63 1.90 5.63
N VAL A 240 19.31 2.13 5.67
CA VAL A 240 18.38 1.41 6.52
C VAL A 240 17.65 0.38 5.69
N TRP A 241 17.66 -0.87 6.13
CA TRP A 241 16.77 -1.91 5.64
C TRP A 241 15.66 -2.16 6.64
N GLN A 242 14.45 -2.39 6.13
CA GLN A 242 13.31 -2.77 6.92
C GLN A 242 12.37 -3.68 6.12
N PRO A 243 12.06 -4.89 6.61
CA PRO A 243 11.05 -5.75 6.01
C PRO A 243 9.64 -5.21 6.24
N PHE A 244 8.76 -5.36 5.24
CA PHE A 244 7.34 -5.07 5.36
C PHE A 244 6.68 -5.99 6.37
N ARG A 245 6.93 -7.29 6.25
CA ARG A 245 6.60 -8.31 7.25
C ARG A 245 7.83 -9.16 7.49
N HIS A 246 8.25 -9.22 8.75
CA HIS A 246 9.42 -10.00 9.13
C HIS A 246 8.99 -11.44 9.45
N ILE A 247 9.40 -12.38 8.61
CA ILE A 247 9.07 -13.81 8.74
C ILE A 247 10.28 -14.68 9.09
N GLY A 248 11.36 -14.06 9.60
CA GLY A 248 12.61 -14.77 9.93
C GLY A 248 13.45 -15.18 8.73
N GLN A 249 13.22 -14.59 7.57
CA GLN A 249 14.04 -14.75 6.36
C GLN A 249 14.92 -13.52 6.14
N GLU A 250 15.91 -13.65 5.26
CA GLU A 250 16.82 -12.55 4.86
C GLU A 250 16.11 -11.40 4.16
N ARG A 251 14.93 -11.64 3.63
CA ARG A 251 14.08 -10.64 2.94
C ARG A 251 12.70 -10.63 3.54
N GLY A 252 12.04 -9.50 3.42
CA GLY A 252 10.67 -9.32 3.87
C GLY A 252 9.65 -9.97 2.94
N MET A 253 8.47 -10.25 3.46
CA MET A 253 7.36 -10.80 2.70
C MET A 253 6.47 -9.67 2.17
N ALA A 254 6.22 -9.63 0.85
CA ALA A 254 5.31 -8.67 0.23
C ALA A 254 3.85 -8.89 0.64
N ALA A 255 3.03 -7.85 0.56
CA ALA A 255 1.62 -7.90 0.99
C ALA A 255 0.80 -8.96 0.25
N ILE A 256 1.07 -9.18 -1.04
CA ILE A 256 0.30 -10.10 -1.89
C ILE A 256 0.83 -11.55 -1.89
N THR A 257 2.03 -11.77 -1.37
CA THR A 257 2.71 -13.09 -1.42
C THR A 257 1.82 -14.25 -0.95
N PRO A 258 1.03 -14.14 0.15
CA PRO A 258 0.21 -15.25 0.64
C PRO A 258 -0.87 -15.72 -0.33
N ALA A 259 -1.29 -14.85 -1.27
CA ALA A 259 -2.44 -15.12 -2.14
C ALA A 259 -2.04 -15.38 -3.61
N ILE A 260 -0.77 -15.32 -3.98
CA ILE A 260 -0.34 -15.40 -5.38
C ILE A 260 -0.79 -16.70 -6.04
N ASP A 261 -0.58 -17.85 -5.40
CA ASP A 261 -1.00 -19.15 -5.96
C ASP A 261 -2.52 -19.24 -6.17
N LYS A 262 -3.30 -18.66 -5.24
CA LYS A 262 -4.77 -18.61 -5.33
C LYS A 262 -5.23 -17.66 -6.42
N ILE A 263 -4.54 -16.53 -6.60
CA ILE A 263 -4.80 -15.58 -7.70
C ILE A 263 -4.57 -16.27 -9.06
N ASP A 264 -3.48 -17.01 -9.19
CA ASP A 264 -3.17 -17.74 -10.43
C ASP A 264 -4.20 -18.82 -10.72
N GLU A 265 -4.62 -19.60 -9.71
CA GLU A 265 -5.64 -20.61 -9.89
C GLU A 265 -7.00 -20.01 -10.23
N ALA A 266 -7.41 -18.92 -9.58
CA ALA A 266 -8.64 -18.20 -9.91
C ALA A 266 -8.62 -17.68 -11.35
N ASN A 267 -7.50 -17.14 -11.82
CA ASN A 267 -7.33 -16.67 -13.20
C ASN A 267 -7.37 -17.84 -14.20
N ARG A 268 -6.77 -19.00 -13.84
CA ARG A 268 -6.82 -20.22 -14.66
C ARG A 268 -8.25 -20.72 -14.82
N GLN A 269 -9.01 -20.78 -13.73
CA GLN A 269 -10.41 -21.21 -13.75
C GLN A 269 -11.30 -20.22 -14.49
N ALA A 270 -11.13 -18.91 -14.27
CA ALA A 270 -11.84 -17.88 -15.00
C ALA A 270 -11.57 -17.96 -16.51
N THR A 271 -10.32 -18.24 -16.91
CA THR A 271 -9.94 -18.43 -18.31
C THR A 271 -10.60 -19.66 -18.90
N ARG A 272 -10.61 -20.79 -18.18
CA ARG A 272 -11.31 -22.03 -18.63
C ARG A 272 -12.80 -21.80 -18.80
N LEU A 273 -13.43 -21.11 -17.84
CA LEU A 273 -14.86 -20.77 -17.91
C LEU A 273 -15.14 -19.88 -19.12
N HIS A 274 -14.33 -18.86 -19.35
CA HIS A 274 -14.45 -17.98 -20.50
C HIS A 274 -14.29 -18.73 -21.84
N GLN A 275 -13.30 -19.63 -21.95
CA GLN A 275 -13.11 -20.46 -23.13
C GLN A 275 -14.28 -21.41 -23.38
N MET A 276 -14.84 -22.01 -22.33
CA MET A 276 -16.04 -22.81 -22.44
C MET A 276 -17.20 -21.98 -22.98
N LEU A 277 -17.46 -20.80 -22.44
CA LEU A 277 -18.49 -19.88 -22.92
C LEU A 277 -18.29 -19.52 -24.40
N PHE A 278 -17.07 -19.21 -24.82
CA PHE A 278 -16.74 -18.87 -26.19
C PHE A 278 -16.96 -20.06 -27.13
N ARG A 279 -16.58 -21.26 -26.69
CA ARG A 279 -16.71 -22.48 -27.50
C ARG A 279 -18.17 -22.90 -27.69
N TYR A 280 -19.02 -22.63 -26.68
CA TYR A 280 -20.42 -23.05 -26.69
C TYR A 280 -21.40 -21.97 -27.14
N ASN A 281 -20.98 -20.73 -27.30
CA ASN A 281 -21.73 -19.70 -28.02
C ASN A 281 -21.87 -20.03 -29.54
N LYS A 282 -20.96 -20.89 -30.06
CA LYS A 282 -21.12 -21.46 -31.41
C LYS A 282 -21.43 -22.96 -31.27
N PRO A 283 -22.70 -23.37 -31.28
CA PRO A 283 -23.07 -24.77 -31.14
C PRO A 283 -22.43 -25.60 -32.23
N LEU A 284 -21.81 -26.72 -31.85
CA LEU A 284 -21.38 -27.73 -32.80
C LEU A 284 -22.63 -28.47 -33.29
N TRP A 285 -22.90 -28.36 -34.57
CA TRP A 285 -24.00 -29.06 -35.20
C TRP A 285 -23.54 -30.44 -35.63
N ALA A 286 -24.19 -31.52 -35.14
CA ALA A 286 -24.01 -32.85 -35.65
C ALA A 286 -25.12 -33.14 -36.65
N ALA A 287 -24.75 -33.41 -37.88
CA ALA A 287 -25.67 -33.85 -38.89
C ALA A 287 -25.54 -35.37 -39.03
N SER A 288 -26.59 -36.11 -38.70
CA SER A 288 -26.66 -37.53 -38.97
C SER A 288 -27.58 -37.80 -40.18
N ALA A 289 -27.09 -38.54 -41.15
CA ALA A 289 -27.94 -39.00 -42.28
C ALA A 289 -28.90 -40.07 -41.76
N GLY A 290 -30.17 -39.72 -41.70
CA GLY A 290 -31.24 -40.67 -41.38
C GLY A 290 -31.86 -41.16 -42.65
N GLY A 291 -31.26 -42.11 -43.31
CA GLY A 291 -31.84 -42.73 -44.51
C GLY A 291 -30.98 -43.89 -44.99
N ALA A 292 -31.64 -44.86 -45.66
CA ALA A 292 -30.97 -45.91 -46.38
C ALA A 292 -31.12 -45.64 -47.87
N ASP A 293 -30.15 -46.06 -48.66
CA ASP A 293 -30.28 -46.08 -50.11
C ASP A 293 -31.36 -47.07 -50.56
N ALA A 294 -31.70 -47.10 -51.85
CA ALA A 294 -32.71 -48.02 -52.43
C ALA A 294 -32.38 -49.51 -52.19
N SER A 295 -31.18 -49.83 -51.67
CA SER A 295 -30.73 -51.19 -51.33
C SER A 295 -30.70 -51.42 -49.79
N GLY A 296 -31.23 -50.51 -48.98
CA GLY A 296 -31.30 -50.65 -47.53
C GLY A 296 -29.98 -50.42 -46.82
N ARG A 297 -28.94 -49.83 -47.47
CA ARG A 297 -27.66 -49.47 -46.82
C ARG A 297 -27.76 -48.07 -46.23
N PRO A 298 -27.25 -47.86 -45.03
CA PRO A 298 -27.22 -46.54 -44.46
C PRO A 298 -26.40 -45.59 -45.34
N LEU A 299 -26.94 -44.42 -45.64
CA LEU A 299 -26.26 -43.39 -46.41
C LEU A 299 -25.03 -42.89 -45.56
N PRO A 300 -23.86 -42.74 -46.22
CA PRO A 300 -22.71 -42.23 -45.52
C PRO A 300 -23.01 -40.81 -45.00
N PRO A 301 -22.48 -40.43 -43.84
CA PRO A 301 -22.67 -39.10 -43.33
C PRO A 301 -22.15 -38.06 -44.34
N PRO A 302 -22.83 -36.93 -44.51
CA PRO A 302 -22.40 -35.88 -45.43
C PRO A 302 -20.98 -35.45 -45.07
N ARG A 303 -20.06 -35.50 -46.05
CA ARG A 303 -18.71 -34.98 -45.84
C ARG A 303 -18.77 -33.46 -45.80
N LEU A 304 -18.39 -32.90 -44.65
CA LEU A 304 -18.24 -31.44 -44.42
C LEU A 304 -16.91 -30.94 -45.02
N THR A 305 -16.70 -31.14 -46.33
CA THR A 305 -15.53 -30.61 -47.03
C THR A 305 -16.00 -29.55 -48.01
N GLY A 306 -15.65 -28.31 -47.71
CA GLY A 306 -15.99 -27.16 -48.53
C GLY A 306 -15.14 -27.05 -49.77
N THR A 307 -15.62 -27.56 -50.94
CA THR A 307 -15.18 -27.03 -52.22
C THR A 307 -16.19 -27.30 -53.36
N ASP A 308 -17.16 -28.18 -53.20
CA ASP A 308 -18.01 -28.57 -54.35
C ASP A 308 -19.51 -28.44 -54.06
N GLY A 309 -20.00 -27.21 -53.97
CA GLY A 309 -21.43 -26.91 -54.17
C GLY A 309 -22.49 -27.50 -53.23
N ALA A 310 -22.12 -28.38 -52.29
CA ALA A 310 -23.00 -29.01 -51.29
C ALA A 310 -22.32 -29.14 -49.92
N GLY A 311 -21.27 -28.36 -49.65
CA GLY A 311 -20.53 -28.40 -48.39
C GLY A 311 -20.75 -27.13 -47.57
N LEU A 312 -20.69 -27.27 -46.27
CA LEU A 312 -20.57 -26.16 -45.33
C LEU A 312 -19.32 -25.34 -45.63
N THR A 313 -19.49 -24.17 -46.19
CA THR A 313 -18.44 -23.16 -46.19
C THR A 313 -18.32 -22.61 -44.78
N ARG A 314 -17.30 -23.01 -44.07
CA ARG A 314 -16.89 -22.34 -42.85
C ARG A 314 -16.26 -21.02 -43.26
N THR A 315 -16.98 -19.94 -43.17
CA THR A 315 -16.42 -18.61 -43.22
C THR A 315 -15.78 -18.36 -41.85
N ASP A 316 -14.52 -17.95 -41.84
CA ASP A 316 -13.81 -17.52 -40.61
C ASP A 316 -14.35 -16.18 -40.05
N ASP A 317 -15.46 -15.71 -40.60
CA ASP A 317 -16.15 -14.51 -40.15
C ASP A 317 -17.02 -14.85 -38.94
N PRO A 318 -16.73 -14.29 -37.76
CA PRO A 318 -17.47 -14.56 -36.52
C PRO A 318 -18.94 -14.13 -36.57
N ASP A 319 -19.32 -13.28 -37.51
CA ASP A 319 -20.67 -12.72 -37.64
C ASP A 319 -21.52 -13.36 -38.79
N SER A 320 -20.99 -14.36 -39.49
CA SER A 320 -21.77 -15.04 -40.54
C SER A 320 -22.68 -16.13 -39.98
N ASP A 321 -23.98 -16.01 -40.23
CA ASP A 321 -24.95 -17.08 -40.01
C ASP A 321 -24.68 -18.21 -41.01
N ASP A 322 -24.04 -19.28 -40.56
CA ASP A 322 -23.82 -20.50 -41.38
C ASP A 322 -25.15 -21.21 -41.62
N ILE A 323 -25.75 -20.97 -42.75
CA ILE A 323 -26.98 -21.67 -43.16
C ILE A 323 -26.62 -23.05 -43.71
N LEU A 324 -26.88 -24.09 -42.92
CA LEU A 324 -26.73 -25.49 -43.26
C LEU A 324 -27.84 -25.92 -44.24
N ARG A 325 -27.51 -26.17 -45.51
CA ARG A 325 -28.40 -26.83 -46.45
C ARG A 325 -28.16 -28.33 -46.46
N LEU A 326 -29.06 -29.09 -45.86
CA LEU A 326 -28.95 -30.55 -45.72
C LEU A 326 -30.02 -31.27 -46.53
N PRO A 327 -29.75 -32.52 -46.99
CA PRO A 327 -30.77 -33.35 -47.63
C PRO A 327 -31.96 -33.59 -46.69
N GLY A 328 -33.19 -33.73 -47.27
CA GLY A 328 -34.44 -33.72 -46.50
C GLY A 328 -34.64 -34.85 -45.45
N THR A 329 -33.71 -35.80 -45.32
CA THR A 329 -33.71 -36.86 -44.29
C THR A 329 -32.69 -36.71 -43.20
N THR A 330 -32.00 -35.57 -43.13
CA THR A 330 -30.92 -35.34 -42.20
C THR A 330 -31.46 -34.78 -40.87
N LYS A 331 -31.16 -35.43 -39.77
CA LYS A 331 -31.38 -34.87 -38.43
C LYS A 331 -30.21 -34.02 -38.06
N ILE A 332 -30.49 -32.79 -37.61
CA ILE A 332 -29.52 -31.87 -37.07
C ILE A 332 -29.75 -31.82 -35.58
N GLU A 333 -28.73 -32.12 -34.82
CA GLU A 333 -28.72 -31.94 -33.37
C GLU A 333 -27.61 -30.98 -33.00
N ALA A 334 -27.93 -29.96 -32.22
CA ALA A 334 -26.94 -29.10 -31.60
C ALA A 334 -26.29 -29.89 -30.45
N LEU A 335 -25.02 -30.20 -30.60
CA LEU A 335 -24.22 -30.78 -29.53
C LEU A 335 -23.85 -29.66 -28.55
N VAL A 336 -24.78 -29.29 -27.70
CA VAL A 336 -24.54 -28.40 -26.58
C VAL A 336 -24.32 -29.26 -25.34
N PRO A 337 -23.09 -29.36 -24.81
CA PRO A 337 -22.87 -30.07 -23.55
C PRO A 337 -23.69 -29.42 -22.45
N ASN A 338 -24.30 -30.22 -21.61
CA ASN A 338 -25.00 -29.72 -20.43
C ASN A 338 -23.98 -29.29 -19.39
N ILE A 339 -23.46 -28.06 -19.51
CA ILE A 339 -22.48 -27.50 -18.58
C ILE A 339 -23.22 -26.73 -17.51
N ASN A 340 -22.98 -27.11 -16.27
CA ASN A 340 -23.50 -26.37 -15.13
C ASN A 340 -22.61 -25.13 -14.88
N TYR A 341 -22.92 -24.02 -15.56
CA TYR A 341 -22.23 -22.74 -15.40
C TYR A 341 -22.35 -22.17 -13.99
N GLU A 342 -23.48 -22.42 -13.32
CA GLU A 342 -23.67 -21.98 -11.93
C GLU A 342 -22.64 -22.62 -10.99
N SER A 343 -22.41 -23.93 -11.10
CA SER A 343 -21.41 -24.61 -10.31
C SER A 343 -20.01 -24.09 -10.58
N ALA A 344 -19.66 -23.84 -11.84
CA ALA A 344 -18.34 -23.30 -12.18
C ALA A 344 -18.15 -21.87 -11.68
N LEU A 345 -19.19 -21.06 -11.72
CA LEU A 345 -19.18 -19.70 -11.17
C LEU A 345 -19.11 -19.71 -9.63
N ALA A 346 -19.82 -20.65 -8.98
CA ALA A 346 -19.77 -20.83 -7.53
C ALA A 346 -18.34 -21.16 -7.05
N VAL A 347 -17.65 -22.10 -7.71
CA VAL A 347 -16.25 -22.45 -7.41
C VAL A 347 -15.33 -21.24 -7.58
N LEU A 348 -15.50 -20.46 -8.66
CA LEU A 348 -14.72 -19.26 -8.87
C LEU A 348 -14.96 -18.21 -7.76
N ASN A 349 -16.21 -18.05 -7.34
CA ASN A 349 -16.54 -17.14 -6.24
C ASN A 349 -15.98 -17.61 -4.90
N ASP A 350 -15.93 -18.92 -4.64
CA ASP A 350 -15.30 -19.47 -3.43
C ASP A 350 -13.79 -19.21 -3.43
N HIS A 351 -13.09 -19.37 -4.55
CA HIS A 351 -11.68 -18.96 -4.65
C HIS A 351 -11.49 -17.47 -4.42
N MET A 352 -12.39 -16.63 -4.91
CA MET A 352 -12.33 -15.18 -4.64
C MET A 352 -12.52 -14.85 -3.16
N ARG A 353 -13.37 -15.59 -2.44
CA ARG A 353 -13.50 -15.44 -0.98
C ARG A 353 -12.24 -15.86 -0.25
N GLU A 354 -11.63 -16.99 -0.63
CA GLU A 354 -10.35 -17.41 -0.03
C GLU A 354 -9.25 -16.38 -0.25
N ILE A 355 -9.17 -15.78 -1.45
CA ILE A 355 -8.24 -14.68 -1.73
C ILE A 355 -8.54 -13.48 -0.81
N SER A 356 -9.81 -13.13 -0.61
CA SER A 356 -10.20 -12.03 0.29
C SER A 356 -9.88 -12.32 1.76
N HIS A 357 -9.88 -13.59 2.18
CA HIS A 357 -9.44 -13.98 3.52
C HIS A 357 -7.92 -13.84 3.69
N ASP A 358 -7.14 -14.17 2.68
CA ASP A 358 -5.69 -13.99 2.69
C ASP A 358 -5.29 -12.51 2.55
N LEU A 359 -6.11 -11.71 1.88
CA LEU A 359 -5.90 -10.29 1.61
C LEU A 359 -7.08 -9.45 2.16
N PRO A 360 -7.17 -9.27 3.49
CA PRO A 360 -8.27 -8.54 4.12
C PRO A 360 -8.37 -7.08 3.68
N GLU A 361 -7.32 -6.51 3.10
CA GLU A 361 -7.29 -5.19 2.49
C GLU A 361 -8.31 -5.03 1.35
N MET A 362 -8.67 -6.13 0.68
CA MET A 362 -9.68 -6.14 -0.38
C MET A 362 -11.07 -5.75 0.13
N VAL A 363 -11.38 -6.08 1.37
CA VAL A 363 -12.66 -5.75 2.01
C VAL A 363 -12.90 -4.24 2.04
N TYR A 364 -11.82 -3.44 2.10
CA TYR A 364 -11.93 -1.97 2.07
C TYR A 364 -12.60 -1.44 0.78
N ALA A 365 -12.28 -2.02 -0.36
CA ALA A 365 -12.91 -1.64 -1.63
C ALA A 365 -14.38 -2.10 -1.70
N GLU A 366 -14.70 -3.27 -1.16
CA GLU A 366 -16.07 -3.81 -1.13
C GLU A 366 -17.00 -2.99 -0.20
N ILE A 367 -16.47 -2.48 0.90
CA ILE A 367 -17.24 -1.65 1.84
C ILE A 367 -17.62 -0.31 1.20
N GLN A 368 -16.75 0.28 0.37
CA GLN A 368 -17.05 1.52 -0.32
C GLN A 368 -18.28 1.43 -1.25
N GLU A 369 -18.60 0.23 -1.72
CA GLU A 369 -19.79 -0.03 -2.54
C GLU A 369 -21.07 -0.26 -1.71
N LYS A 370 -20.94 -0.49 -0.39
CA LYS A 370 -22.07 -0.77 0.53
C LYS A 370 -22.35 0.44 1.41
N SER A 371 -23.32 1.25 1.02
CA SER A 371 -23.67 2.50 1.72
C SER A 371 -24.38 2.31 3.09
N ASP A 372 -24.82 1.09 3.43
CA ASP A 372 -25.73 0.85 4.56
C ASP A 372 -25.04 0.34 5.84
N LEU A 373 -23.70 0.28 5.85
CA LEU A 373 -22.95 -0.23 7.00
C LEU A 373 -22.71 0.87 8.04
N SER A 374 -22.94 0.55 9.31
CA SER A 374 -22.56 1.44 10.42
C SER A 374 -21.04 1.53 10.56
N GLY A 375 -20.52 2.66 11.06
CA GLY A 375 -19.08 2.85 11.29
C GLY A 375 -18.45 1.76 12.18
N VAL A 376 -19.22 1.23 13.14
CA VAL A 376 -18.79 0.11 14.01
C VAL A 376 -18.67 -1.18 13.22
N ALA A 377 -19.64 -1.50 12.35
CA ALA A 377 -19.58 -2.69 11.50
C ALA A 377 -18.40 -2.64 10.53
N ILE A 378 -18.13 -1.45 9.95
CA ILE A 378 -16.97 -1.21 9.09
C ILE A 378 -15.67 -1.50 9.83
N ARG A 379 -15.51 -1.05 11.07
CA ARG A 379 -14.31 -1.31 11.88
C ARG A 379 -14.08 -2.80 12.12
N TYR A 380 -15.12 -3.56 12.49
CA TYR A 380 -15.00 -5.01 12.67
C TYR A 380 -14.61 -5.73 11.37
N LEU A 381 -15.20 -5.33 10.24
CA LEU A 381 -14.88 -5.93 8.96
C LEU A 381 -13.44 -5.64 8.51
N LEU A 382 -12.89 -4.48 8.90
CA LEU A 382 -11.53 -4.06 8.53
C LEU A 382 -10.48 -4.37 9.60
N GLU A 383 -10.84 -4.98 10.74
CA GLU A 383 -9.95 -5.23 11.88
C GLU A 383 -8.64 -5.89 11.42
N ALA A 384 -8.75 -7.00 10.68
CA ALA A 384 -7.56 -7.72 10.18
C ALA A 384 -6.70 -6.89 9.22
N ALA A 385 -7.31 -6.02 8.39
CA ALA A 385 -6.57 -5.14 7.49
C ALA A 385 -5.90 -3.99 8.27
N ILE A 386 -6.57 -3.49 9.31
CA ILE A 386 -6.03 -2.45 10.20
C ILE A 386 -4.84 -2.97 10.97
N ASP A 387 -4.91 -4.19 11.53
CA ASP A 387 -3.80 -4.79 12.28
C ASP A 387 -2.55 -4.96 11.41
N ARG A 388 -2.72 -5.44 10.17
CA ARG A 388 -1.62 -5.53 9.20
C ARG A 388 -1.06 -4.16 8.83
N LEU A 389 -1.92 -3.16 8.68
CA LEU A 389 -1.47 -1.80 8.39
C LEU A 389 -0.70 -1.20 9.56
N LEU A 390 -1.12 -1.45 10.82
CA LEU A 390 -0.42 -0.97 12.00
C LEU A 390 0.96 -1.62 12.12
N GLU A 391 1.08 -2.93 11.84
CA GLU A 391 2.38 -3.61 11.75
C GLU A 391 3.28 -2.95 10.69
N ALA A 392 2.77 -2.77 9.47
CA ALA A 392 3.50 -2.15 8.38
C ALA A 392 3.89 -0.70 8.70
N ARG A 393 3.00 0.07 9.35
CA ARG A 393 3.27 1.43 9.80
C ARG A 393 4.38 1.45 10.84
N GLY A 394 4.32 0.59 11.86
CA GLY A 394 5.36 0.48 12.88
C GLY A 394 6.72 0.17 12.29
N ASN A 395 6.79 -0.77 11.33
CA ASN A 395 8.02 -1.10 10.63
C ASN A 395 8.56 0.07 9.79
N ALA A 396 7.70 0.73 9.01
CA ALA A 396 8.10 1.86 8.19
C ALA A 396 8.55 3.08 9.03
N GLU A 397 7.87 3.35 10.13
CA GLU A 397 8.22 4.44 11.06
C GLU A 397 9.52 4.15 11.82
N SER A 398 9.77 2.90 12.20
CA SER A 398 11.04 2.47 12.75
C SER A 398 12.20 2.70 11.77
N ALA A 399 11.99 2.38 10.48
CA ALA A 399 12.99 2.68 9.44
C ALA A 399 13.25 4.19 9.30
N LEU A 400 12.19 5.00 9.29
CA LEU A 400 12.33 6.46 9.22
C LEU A 400 13.01 7.04 10.45
N ALA A 401 12.71 6.57 11.66
CA ALA A 401 13.36 7.02 12.87
C ALA A 401 14.87 6.72 12.84
N ARG A 402 15.25 5.50 12.43
CA ARG A 402 16.67 5.15 12.21
C ARG A 402 17.31 6.01 11.11
N GLY A 403 16.61 6.21 10.00
CA GLY A 403 17.09 7.06 8.91
C GLY A 403 17.29 8.52 9.33
N ASN A 404 16.35 9.08 10.11
CA ASN A 404 16.47 10.42 10.67
C ASN A 404 17.68 10.52 11.62
N ALA A 405 17.89 9.57 12.53
CA ALA A 405 19.02 9.55 13.43
C ALA A 405 20.36 9.51 12.67
N MET A 406 20.48 8.67 11.65
CA MET A 406 21.64 8.62 10.76
C MET A 406 21.85 9.96 10.02
N ALA A 407 20.77 10.58 9.51
CA ALA A 407 20.84 11.86 8.82
C ALA A 407 21.27 13.01 9.74
N LEU A 408 20.81 13.01 11.00
CA LEU A 408 21.24 13.97 12.02
C LEU A 408 22.72 13.79 12.37
N THR A 409 23.19 12.55 12.52
CA THR A 409 24.60 12.23 12.78
C THR A 409 25.48 12.75 11.65
N ILE A 410 25.14 12.45 10.39
CA ILE A 410 25.86 12.94 9.21
C ILE A 410 25.80 14.47 9.15
N GLY A 411 24.65 15.07 9.38
CA GLY A 411 24.46 16.51 9.34
C GLY A 411 25.28 17.23 10.41
N GLN A 412 25.42 16.65 11.59
CA GLN A 412 26.26 17.19 12.66
C GLN A 412 27.77 17.00 12.35
N ALA A 413 28.19 15.83 11.88
CA ALA A 413 29.57 15.56 11.50
C ALA A 413 30.05 16.47 10.37
N THR A 414 29.16 16.85 9.47
CA THR A 414 29.45 17.75 8.33
C THR A 414 29.24 19.24 8.65
N GLY A 415 28.81 19.58 9.87
CA GLY A 415 28.58 20.95 10.31
C GLY A 415 27.31 21.62 9.79
N LEU A 416 26.39 20.86 9.17
CA LEU A 416 25.06 21.36 8.76
C LEU A 416 24.14 21.64 9.95
N PHE A 417 24.23 20.78 10.96
CA PHE A 417 23.48 20.90 12.19
C PHE A 417 24.46 20.96 13.37
N ASN A 418 24.24 21.86 14.33
CA ASN A 418 25.12 22.04 15.46
C ASN A 418 24.37 21.94 16.79
N GLY A 419 25.01 21.34 17.79
CA GLY A 419 24.51 21.32 19.16
C GLY A 419 23.26 20.45 19.37
N LEU A 420 23.10 19.39 18.59
CA LEU A 420 21.98 18.47 18.70
C LEU A 420 22.17 17.39 19.76
N GLY A 421 23.44 17.15 20.22
CA GLY A 421 23.79 16.04 21.10
C GLY A 421 24.46 14.90 20.35
N THR A 422 24.45 13.68 20.89
CA THR A 422 25.10 12.51 20.29
C THR A 422 24.13 11.34 20.17
N TYR A 423 24.40 10.50 19.19
CA TYR A 423 23.60 9.28 18.99
C TYR A 423 23.72 8.32 20.18
N GLU A 424 24.93 8.18 20.76
CA GLU A 424 25.20 7.28 21.88
C GLU A 424 24.49 7.72 23.17
N ALA A 425 24.21 9.02 23.32
CA ALA A 425 23.45 9.54 24.44
C ALA A 425 21.92 9.41 24.28
N GLY A 426 21.46 8.95 23.10
CA GLY A 426 20.04 8.86 22.79
C GLY A 426 19.39 10.22 22.43
N ASP A 427 20.19 11.27 22.20
CA ASP A 427 19.66 12.61 21.90
C ASP A 427 18.88 12.68 20.58
N PHE A 428 19.04 11.68 19.70
CA PHE A 428 18.35 11.57 18.42
C PHE A 428 17.15 10.63 18.46
N ASP A 429 16.87 10.01 19.62
CA ASP A 429 15.75 9.11 19.77
C ASP A 429 14.44 9.88 19.66
N HIS A 430 13.57 9.38 18.82
CA HIS A 430 12.25 9.92 18.59
C HIS A 430 11.30 8.86 18.06
N THR A 431 10.03 9.12 18.22
CA THR A 431 8.94 8.30 17.73
C THR A 431 7.93 9.17 17.00
N PHE A 432 6.95 8.55 16.38
CA PHE A 432 5.86 9.26 15.73
C PHE A 432 4.58 9.11 16.55
N ALA A 433 3.80 10.18 16.63
CA ALA A 433 2.53 10.14 17.34
C ALA A 433 1.57 9.13 16.68
N ASP A 434 0.81 8.44 17.52
CA ASP A 434 -0.25 7.55 17.05
C ASP A 434 -1.32 8.33 16.28
N ARG A 435 -1.79 7.73 15.19
CA ARG A 435 -2.75 8.33 14.26
C ARG A 435 -3.83 7.33 13.89
N PRO A 436 -5.10 7.72 13.94
CA PRO A 436 -6.18 6.82 13.56
C PRO A 436 -6.05 6.41 12.09
N VAL A 437 -6.22 5.13 11.80
CA VAL A 437 -6.23 4.57 10.44
C VAL A 437 -7.49 4.99 9.69
N LEU A 438 -8.62 4.98 10.40
CA LEU A 438 -9.91 5.44 9.91
C LEU A 438 -10.29 6.69 10.70
N THR A 439 -10.38 7.80 10.01
CA THR A 439 -10.96 9.02 10.59
C THR A 439 -12.46 8.83 10.71
N ALA A 440 -12.97 8.81 11.94
CA ALA A 440 -14.41 8.85 12.13
C ALA A 440 -14.98 10.16 11.54
N PRO A 441 -16.15 10.14 10.90
CA PRO A 441 -16.83 11.34 10.47
C PRO A 441 -16.94 12.33 11.64
N GLU A 442 -16.88 13.63 11.37
CA GLU A 442 -16.94 14.67 12.43
C GLU A 442 -18.14 14.50 13.35
N PHE A 443 -19.28 14.09 12.79
CA PHE A 443 -20.50 13.80 13.56
C PHE A 443 -20.30 12.65 14.56
N GLU A 444 -19.68 11.53 14.15
CA GLU A 444 -19.38 10.41 15.07
C GLU A 444 -18.37 10.82 16.14
N ARG A 445 -17.35 11.60 15.77
CA ARG A 445 -16.39 12.15 16.74
C ARG A 445 -17.08 13.04 17.77
N ALA A 446 -17.97 13.92 17.32
CA ALA A 446 -18.77 14.78 18.20
C ALA A 446 -19.68 13.96 19.13
N GLN A 447 -20.31 12.90 18.62
CA GLN A 447 -21.16 12.01 19.41
C GLN A 447 -20.36 11.21 20.44
N ILE A 448 -19.16 10.73 20.11
CA ILE A 448 -18.23 10.09 21.02
C ILE A 448 -17.84 11.05 22.15
N VAL A 449 -17.46 12.29 21.82
CA VAL A 449 -17.14 13.34 22.80
C VAL A 449 -18.33 13.59 23.73
N GLN A 450 -19.52 13.74 23.18
CA GLN A 450 -20.74 13.97 23.96
C GLN A 450 -21.02 12.81 24.92
N THR A 451 -20.83 11.56 24.48
CA THR A 451 -21.04 10.36 25.30
C THR A 451 -20.05 10.32 26.46
N TYR A 452 -18.77 10.55 26.21
CA TYR A 452 -17.73 10.55 27.26
C TYR A 452 -17.89 11.71 28.24
N THR A 453 -18.24 12.91 27.76
CA THR A 453 -18.49 14.08 28.63
C THR A 453 -19.75 13.87 29.45
N GLY A 454 -20.79 13.25 28.90
CA GLY A 454 -21.99 12.85 29.62
C GLY A 454 -21.71 11.80 30.72
N ALA A 455 -20.69 10.98 30.55
CA ALA A 455 -20.18 10.04 31.55
C ALA A 455 -19.21 10.66 32.58
N GLY A 456 -18.98 11.98 32.53
CA GLY A 456 -18.12 12.71 33.48
C GLY A 456 -16.63 12.74 33.11
N VAL A 457 -16.26 12.29 31.90
CA VAL A 457 -14.88 12.41 31.42
C VAL A 457 -14.58 13.85 31.00
N PRO A 458 -13.46 14.45 31.44
CA PRO A 458 -13.08 15.80 31.03
C PRO A 458 -13.02 15.95 29.50
N LEU A 459 -13.54 17.06 28.98
CA LEU A 459 -13.66 17.36 27.55
C LEU A 459 -12.36 17.13 26.76
N PRO A 460 -11.14 17.55 27.22
CA PRO A 460 -9.91 17.30 26.50
C PRO A 460 -9.56 15.80 26.37
N VAL A 461 -9.86 15.03 27.40
CA VAL A 461 -9.63 13.57 27.39
C VAL A 461 -10.64 12.87 26.49
N ALA A 462 -11.89 13.32 26.50
CA ALA A 462 -12.96 12.82 25.62
C ALA A 462 -12.62 13.12 24.15
N ALA A 463 -12.12 14.31 23.84
CA ALA A 463 -11.72 14.71 22.50
C ALA A 463 -10.52 13.89 21.99
N LYS A 464 -9.48 13.66 22.83
CA LYS A 464 -8.37 12.74 22.48
C LYS A 464 -8.87 11.31 22.19
N LYS A 465 -9.76 10.78 23.00
CA LYS A 465 -10.37 9.45 22.78
C LYS A 465 -11.25 9.39 21.53
N ALA A 466 -11.81 10.52 21.10
CA ALA A 466 -12.55 10.63 19.84
C ALA A 466 -11.63 10.78 18.61
N GLY A 467 -10.31 10.80 18.79
CA GLY A 467 -9.33 10.92 17.71
C GLY A 467 -9.08 12.36 17.22
N TRP A 468 -9.29 13.34 18.10
CA TRP A 468 -8.92 14.73 17.82
C TRP A 468 -7.43 14.94 18.07
N ASN A 469 -6.78 15.72 17.18
CA ASN A 469 -5.37 16.06 17.29
C ASN A 469 -5.09 16.98 18.50
N GLU A 470 -3.83 17.04 18.94
CA GLU A 470 -3.45 17.93 20.06
C GLU A 470 -3.72 19.39 19.77
N ASP A 471 -3.56 19.82 18.53
CA ASP A 471 -3.85 21.20 18.09
C ASP A 471 -5.36 21.47 18.16
N GLU A 472 -6.20 20.56 17.65
CA GLU A 472 -7.65 20.63 17.75
C GLU A 472 -8.13 20.64 19.21
N VAL A 473 -7.51 19.84 20.08
CA VAL A 473 -7.82 19.80 21.52
C VAL A 473 -7.40 21.12 22.20
N THR A 474 -6.27 21.69 21.79
CA THR A 474 -5.77 22.97 22.32
C THR A 474 -6.66 24.14 21.90
N GLU A 475 -7.10 24.15 20.63
CA GLU A 475 -8.05 25.13 20.12
C GLU A 475 -9.39 25.02 20.85
N LEU A 476 -9.92 23.80 21.01
CA LEU A 476 -11.13 23.53 21.77
C LEU A 476 -11.02 24.07 23.21
N ASN A 477 -9.90 23.81 23.90
CA ASN A 477 -9.68 24.30 25.27
C ASN A 477 -9.64 25.82 25.34
N THR A 478 -9.04 26.47 24.34
CA THR A 478 -8.99 27.95 24.28
C THR A 478 -10.36 28.53 24.03
N GLU A 479 -11.18 27.92 23.18
CA GLU A 479 -12.56 28.35 22.92
C GLU A 479 -13.48 28.13 24.13
N VAL A 480 -13.37 26.98 24.81
CA VAL A 480 -14.13 26.70 26.04
C VAL A 480 -13.73 27.67 27.15
N ALA A 481 -12.44 27.98 27.30
CA ALA A 481 -11.96 28.98 28.27
C ALA A 481 -12.50 30.39 27.93
N LYS A 482 -12.55 30.78 26.66
CA LYS A 482 -13.16 32.05 26.23
C LYS A 482 -14.66 32.11 26.53
N GLN A 483 -15.39 31.00 26.26
CA GLN A 483 -16.83 30.91 26.55
C GLN A 483 -17.11 31.00 28.05
N GLN A 484 -16.31 30.29 28.88
CA GLN A 484 -16.42 30.37 30.34
C GLN A 484 -16.10 31.78 30.85
N ALA A 485 -15.05 32.42 30.33
CA ALA A 485 -14.70 33.80 30.67
C ALA A 485 -15.83 34.77 30.25
N ALA A 486 -16.45 34.56 29.10
CA ALA A 486 -17.60 35.37 28.65
C ALA A 486 -18.85 35.14 29.53
N GLN A 487 -19.13 33.91 29.98
CA GLN A 487 -20.22 33.64 30.92
C GLN A 487 -19.97 34.26 32.28
N VAL A 488 -18.76 34.14 32.83
CA VAL A 488 -18.38 34.78 34.08
C VAL A 488 -18.49 36.32 33.97
N ALA A 489 -18.12 36.90 32.83
CA ALA A 489 -18.26 38.34 32.58
C ALA A 489 -19.74 38.79 32.48
N LEU A 490 -20.66 37.92 32.04
CA LEU A 490 -22.10 38.18 32.01
C LEU A 490 -22.74 38.03 33.40
N ASP A 491 -22.24 37.14 34.27
CA ASP A 491 -22.77 36.90 35.62
C ASP A 491 -22.27 37.96 36.66
N VAL A 492 -21.16 38.62 36.40
CA VAL A 492 -20.58 39.63 37.33
C VAL A 492 -21.41 40.95 37.38
N PRO A 493 -22.06 41.45 36.29
CA PRO A 493 -22.80 42.72 36.38
C PRO A 493 -24.12 42.69 37.18
N THR A 494 -24.78 41.55 37.24
CA THR A 494 -26.08 41.48 37.98
C THR A 494 -25.90 41.45 39.47
N GLY A 495 -24.89 40.74 39.98
CA GLY A 495 -24.62 40.68 41.43
C GLY A 495 -24.09 41.99 42.03
N ILE A 496 -23.35 42.81 41.30
CA ILE A 496 -22.86 44.11 41.73
C ILE A 496 -23.93 45.19 41.61
N ALA A 497 -24.72 45.16 40.55
CA ALA A 497 -25.85 46.07 40.36
C ALA A 497 -26.94 45.88 41.41
N ASP A 498 -27.22 44.65 41.82
CA ASP A 498 -28.16 44.36 42.91
C ASP A 498 -27.64 44.72 44.30
N ARG A 499 -26.36 44.59 44.57
CA ARG A 499 -25.74 45.10 45.83
C ARG A 499 -25.68 46.62 45.89
N LEU A 500 -25.47 47.30 44.79
CA LEU A 500 -25.53 48.78 44.71
C LEU A 500 -26.97 49.28 44.81
N ARG A 501 -27.99 48.60 44.29
CA ARG A 501 -29.41 48.92 44.48
C ARG A 501 -29.81 48.71 45.94
N GLN A 502 -29.44 47.62 46.61
CA GLN A 502 -29.72 47.38 47.99
C GLN A 502 -29.03 48.39 48.94
N GLN A 503 -27.83 48.90 48.60
CA GLN A 503 -27.18 49.97 49.34
C GLN A 503 -27.83 51.34 49.14
N ASN A 504 -28.40 51.65 48.01
CA ASN A 504 -29.12 52.90 47.77
C ASN A 504 -30.53 52.91 48.34
N ASP A 505 -31.24 51.77 48.34
CA ASP A 505 -32.57 51.67 48.98
C ASP A 505 -32.48 51.73 50.52
N GLY A 506 -31.37 51.34 51.10
CA GLY A 506 -31.10 51.48 52.55
C GLY A 506 -30.84 52.92 53.02
N ARG A 507 -30.59 53.90 52.15
CA ARG A 507 -30.39 55.32 52.47
C ARG A 507 -31.63 56.20 52.22
N ALA A 508 -32.69 55.66 51.60
CA ALA A 508 -33.93 56.45 51.27
C ALA A 508 -35.05 56.27 52.31
N ILE A 509 -34.89 55.41 53.34
CA ILE A 509 -35.91 55.15 54.35
C ILE A 509 -35.51 55.77 55.72
N GLN A 510 -35.21 57.05 55.75
CA GLN A 510 -35.28 57.89 56.97
C GLN A 510 -35.89 59.25 56.64
N THR A 511 -37.15 59.31 56.20
CA THR A 511 -37.97 60.46 56.43
C THR A 511 -39.44 60.14 56.07
N ARG A 512 -40.31 60.29 57.15
CA ARG A 512 -41.78 60.46 57.17
C ARG A 512 -42.67 59.23 57.28
N ALA A 513 -43.02 58.91 58.56
CA ALA A 513 -44.35 59.11 59.19
C ALA A 513 -45.58 58.53 58.45
N GLN A 514 -46.07 57.46 59.03
CA GLN A 514 -47.49 57.07 59.38
C GLN A 514 -48.68 57.92 58.92
N PRO A 515 -49.96 57.41 58.99
CA PRO A 515 -50.57 56.06 58.76
C PRO A 515 -51.85 56.12 57.92
N ARG A 516 -52.50 55.03 57.52
CA ARG A 516 -53.95 54.71 57.70
C ARG A 516 -54.43 53.55 56.77
N ASN A 517 -54.96 52.56 57.49
CA ASN A 517 -56.22 51.80 57.24
C ASN A 517 -56.69 51.49 55.80
N GLY A 518 -57.06 50.25 55.60
CA GLY A 518 -58.27 49.88 54.91
C GLY A 518 -58.15 48.58 54.11
N GLN A 519 -58.63 47.54 54.73
CA GLN A 519 -59.61 46.55 54.25
C GLN A 519 -59.52 45.95 52.85
N GLN A 520 -59.45 44.62 52.91
CA GLN A 520 -60.41 43.66 52.37
C GLN A 520 -60.18 43.03 51.01
N ASN A 521 -60.12 41.70 51.11
CA ASN A 521 -60.87 40.72 50.33
C ASN A 521 -60.44 40.33 48.90
N GLY A 522 -60.30 39.02 48.79
CA GLY A 522 -60.78 38.30 47.64
C GLY A 522 -59.79 37.26 47.10
N ARG A 523 -59.75 36.07 47.63
CA ARG A 523 -60.17 34.79 47.02
C ARG A 523 -60.29 34.74 45.51
N VAL A 524 -59.64 33.79 44.89
CA VAL A 524 -60.23 32.58 44.25
C VAL A 524 -59.18 32.07 43.25
N ASN A 525 -58.59 30.98 43.47
CA ASN A 525 -58.74 29.63 42.92
C ASN A 525 -58.79 29.47 41.39
N VAL A 526 -58.03 28.42 41.02
CA VAL A 526 -58.33 27.31 40.11
C VAL A 526 -57.56 27.27 38.77
N SER A 527 -56.62 26.28 38.76
CA SER A 527 -56.49 25.16 37.82
C SER A 527 -56.44 25.42 36.28
N ARG A 528 -55.47 25.07 35.66
CA ARG A 528 -55.23 23.82 34.92
C ARG A 528 -53.81 23.78 34.34
#